data_d4e831909dacf26eded99ffe58e96044
#
_entry.id   d4e831909dacf26eded99ffe58e96044
#
_cell.length_a   1.000
_cell.length_b   1.000
_cell.length_c   1.000
_cell.angle_alpha   90.00
_cell.angle_beta   90.00
_cell.angle_gamma   90.00
#
_symmetry.space_group_name_H-M   'P 1'
#
loop_
_entity.id
_entity.type
_entity.pdbx_description
1 polymer ?
#
loop_
_entity_poly.entity_id
_entity_poly.type
_entity_poly.pdbx_seq_one_letter_code
_entity_poly.pdbx_strand_id
1 'polypeptide(L)'
;MKKIFQPIIFLLFTTLLFACTTKTADVEGKVLQMNYATLLQLQETDSFVVASVIDPWHSQKKLAQYVLVPRGQSVPKQMPEGILVRTPIERAALTTSVHAALLLELQCADAMAAITDTSYVVSPTLKHYLQQRKNTLCDAGQSMAPNVERLRAAKVDALLVSPFENAGFGALERMGIPLIQCADYMEPSPLGRAEWMKFYGLLFGCAERADSLFGEVAKAYLALKEQTQKKRKDKDKPTVMCDLRMGATWYQPGGASTMGQLIADAGGRYVWADRKESGSLPLDAESVLARAAHADIWIVKYGQATDLTYAQMAADFKLYTQFSAWKHRRIYACNTLHVPFFEETPFHPERVLRNLSEIFSGSMQQQSANYSYYTPLK
;
A
#
# COMPACT_ATOMS: atom_id res chain seq x y z
N MET A 1 -84.64 10.94 -34.02
CA MET A 1 -83.44 10.10 -33.82
C MET A 1 -82.56 10.78 -32.77
N LYS A 2 -82.65 10.35 -31.46
CA LYS A 2 -81.93 10.92 -30.36
C LYS A 2 -80.67 10.04 -30.13
N LYS A 3 -79.45 10.61 -30.24
CA LYS A 3 -78.21 9.97 -29.88
C LYS A 3 -77.93 10.16 -28.36
N ILE A 4 -77.86 9.05 -27.65
CA ILE A 4 -77.50 8.98 -26.21
C ILE A 4 -76.02 9.04 -26.13
N PHE A 5 -75.50 10.06 -25.43
CA PHE A 5 -74.05 10.16 -25.04
C PHE A 5 -73.86 9.51 -23.65
N GLN A 6 -73.11 8.44 -23.59
CA GLN A 6 -72.66 7.80 -22.33
C GLN A 6 -71.33 8.40 -21.91
N PRO A 7 -71.18 8.92 -20.71
CA PRO A 7 -69.86 9.33 -20.25
C PRO A 7 -69.06 8.12 -19.68
N ILE A 8 -67.89 7.88 -20.26
CA ILE A 8 -66.89 6.91 -19.73
C ILE A 8 -66.20 7.58 -18.55
N ILE A 9 -66.47 7.07 -17.36
CA ILE A 9 -65.74 7.44 -16.13
C ILE A 9 -64.39 6.73 -16.18
N PHE A 10 -63.30 7.49 -16.38
CA PHE A 10 -61.93 7.02 -16.30
C PHE A 10 -61.51 7.03 -14.82
N LEU A 11 -61.52 5.85 -14.20
CA LEU A 11 -61.05 5.67 -12.81
C LEU A 11 -59.52 5.66 -12.81
N LEU A 12 -58.88 6.78 -12.42
CA LEU A 12 -57.46 6.93 -12.31
C LEU A 12 -56.99 6.24 -11.04
N PHE A 13 -56.45 5.02 -11.14
CA PHE A 13 -55.85 4.28 -10.05
C PHE A 13 -54.43 4.81 -9.84
N THR A 14 -54.27 5.78 -8.94
CA THR A 14 -52.95 6.25 -8.50
C THR A 14 -52.34 5.23 -7.55
N THR A 15 -51.51 4.34 -8.07
CA THR A 15 -50.62 3.49 -7.25
C THR A 15 -49.55 4.37 -6.65
N LEU A 16 -49.66 4.67 -5.35
CA LEU A 16 -48.58 5.20 -4.53
C LEU A 16 -47.50 4.12 -4.43
N LEU A 17 -46.46 4.20 -5.23
CA LEU A 17 -45.22 3.51 -5.03
C LEU A 17 -44.53 4.13 -3.79
N PHE A 18 -44.71 3.53 -2.65
CA PHE A 18 -43.81 3.75 -1.49
C PHE A 18 -42.43 3.22 -1.89
N ALA A 19 -41.61 4.08 -2.44
CA ALA A 19 -40.17 3.87 -2.51
C ALA A 19 -39.67 3.92 -1.06
N CYS A 20 -39.50 2.76 -0.45
CA CYS A 20 -38.65 2.63 0.75
C CYS A 20 -37.23 2.99 0.31
N THR A 21 -36.90 4.27 0.35
CA THR A 21 -35.51 4.70 0.46
C THR A 21 -35.08 4.29 1.87
N THR A 22 -34.38 3.17 1.97
CA THR A 22 -33.56 2.87 3.14
C THR A 22 -32.57 4.02 3.28
N LYS A 23 -32.91 5.01 4.13
CA LYS A 23 -31.93 5.98 4.59
C LYS A 23 -30.83 5.15 5.25
N THR A 24 -29.66 5.08 4.63
CA THR A 24 -28.42 4.74 5.31
C THR A 24 -28.35 5.68 6.51
N ALA A 25 -28.41 5.12 7.70
CA ALA A 25 -28.29 5.92 8.90
C ALA A 25 -26.93 6.63 8.86
N ASP A 26 -26.95 7.96 8.81
CA ASP A 26 -25.75 8.74 9.03
C ASP A 26 -25.25 8.36 10.41
N VAL A 27 -24.03 7.84 10.48
CA VAL A 27 -23.43 7.42 11.74
C VAL A 27 -23.01 8.68 12.49
N GLU A 28 -23.74 9.02 13.56
CA GLU A 28 -23.27 10.05 14.47
C GLU A 28 -22.08 9.51 15.26
N GLY A 29 -20.90 10.08 15.02
CA GLY A 29 -19.66 9.64 15.68
C GLY A 29 -18.51 10.63 15.43
N LYS A 30 -17.46 10.48 16.21
CA LYS A 30 -16.23 11.28 16.10
C LYS A 30 -15.41 10.80 14.92
N VAL A 31 -15.11 11.69 13.96
CA VAL A 31 -14.16 11.40 12.89
C VAL A 31 -12.75 11.27 13.50
N LEU A 32 -12.12 10.11 13.29
CA LEU A 32 -10.71 9.92 13.61
C LEU A 32 -9.89 10.52 12.46
N GLN A 33 -9.16 11.58 12.79
CA GLN A 33 -8.46 12.37 11.79
C GLN A 33 -7.34 11.57 11.11
N MET A 34 -7.46 11.40 9.80
CA MET A 34 -6.38 10.93 8.92
C MET A 34 -5.76 12.15 8.26
N ASN A 35 -4.47 12.40 8.52
CA ASN A 35 -3.80 13.62 8.06
C ASN A 35 -3.17 13.48 6.67
N TYR A 36 -2.89 12.25 6.25
CA TYR A 36 -2.15 11.93 5.03
C TYR A 36 -2.84 10.86 4.17
N ALA A 37 -3.48 9.87 4.80
CA ALA A 37 -4.20 8.83 4.08
C ALA A 37 -5.45 9.40 3.41
N THR A 38 -5.64 9.09 2.14
CA THR A 38 -6.77 9.57 1.31
C THR A 38 -7.77 8.46 1.01
N LEU A 39 -7.34 7.21 1.11
CA LEU A 39 -8.15 6.04 0.79
C LEU A 39 -8.78 5.39 2.03
N LEU A 40 -8.59 5.97 3.21
CA LEU A 40 -9.13 5.45 4.46
C LEU A 40 -9.83 6.55 5.27
N GLN A 41 -11.07 6.28 5.68
CA GLN A 41 -11.84 7.14 6.57
C GLN A 41 -12.29 6.34 7.79
N LEU A 42 -12.07 6.88 8.98
CA LEU A 42 -12.40 6.24 10.25
C LEU A 42 -13.38 7.12 11.03
N GLN A 43 -14.43 6.51 11.58
CA GLN A 43 -15.42 7.20 12.39
C GLN A 43 -15.75 6.36 13.64
N GLU A 44 -15.49 6.91 14.79
CA GLU A 44 -15.66 6.26 16.09
C GLU A 44 -17.01 6.64 16.70
N THR A 45 -17.73 5.64 17.20
CA THR A 45 -18.94 5.79 18.02
C THR A 45 -18.69 5.20 19.40
N ASP A 46 -19.66 5.30 20.31
CA ASP A 46 -19.55 4.69 21.65
C ASP A 46 -19.45 3.16 21.61
N SER A 47 -19.90 2.51 20.52
CA SER A 47 -20.06 1.06 20.45
C SER A 47 -19.23 0.38 19.37
N PHE A 48 -18.77 1.10 18.36
CA PHE A 48 -18.03 0.55 17.24
C PHE A 48 -17.26 1.64 16.48
N VAL A 49 -16.34 1.21 15.64
CA VAL A 49 -15.67 2.10 14.68
C VAL A 49 -16.12 1.71 13.26
N VAL A 50 -16.49 2.69 12.45
CA VAL A 50 -16.71 2.51 11.01
C VAL A 50 -15.42 2.84 10.28
N ALA A 51 -14.91 1.89 9.51
CA ALA A 51 -13.76 2.08 8.63
C ALA A 51 -14.22 1.96 7.16
N SER A 52 -14.14 3.05 6.41
CA SER A 52 -14.47 3.10 5.00
C SER A 52 -13.19 3.14 4.17
N VAL A 53 -12.99 2.14 3.32
CA VAL A 53 -11.90 2.10 2.33
C VAL A 53 -12.46 2.66 1.03
N ILE A 54 -11.83 3.72 0.53
CA ILE A 54 -12.22 4.37 -0.73
C ILE A 54 -11.64 3.57 -1.90
N ASP A 55 -12.40 3.45 -2.96
CA ASP A 55 -11.96 2.77 -4.18
C ASP A 55 -10.86 3.60 -4.87
N PRO A 56 -9.63 3.09 -4.97
CA PRO A 56 -8.52 3.83 -5.55
C PRO A 56 -8.65 4.05 -7.06
N TRP A 57 -9.48 3.26 -7.73
CA TRP A 57 -9.75 3.37 -9.18
C TRP A 57 -11.00 4.20 -9.48
N HIS A 58 -11.94 4.29 -8.51
CA HIS A 58 -13.19 5.03 -8.62
C HIS A 58 -13.42 5.85 -7.34
N SER A 59 -12.76 6.97 -7.20
CA SER A 59 -12.70 7.79 -5.96
C SER A 59 -14.06 8.24 -5.38
N GLN A 60 -15.14 8.14 -6.15
CA GLN A 60 -16.51 8.43 -5.69
C GLN A 60 -17.21 7.20 -5.05
N LYS A 61 -16.53 6.05 -5.02
CA LYS A 61 -17.07 4.81 -4.47
C LYS A 61 -16.27 4.35 -3.27
N LYS A 62 -16.93 3.58 -2.40
CA LYS A 62 -16.25 2.80 -1.38
C LYS A 62 -15.87 1.45 -1.98
N LEU A 63 -14.64 1.02 -1.74
CA LEU A 63 -14.17 -0.32 -2.05
C LEU A 63 -14.73 -1.32 -1.03
N ALA A 64 -14.69 -0.93 0.25
CA ALA A 64 -15.26 -1.70 1.35
C ALA A 64 -15.62 -0.77 2.52
N GLN A 65 -16.57 -1.22 3.35
CA GLN A 65 -16.86 -0.59 4.64
C GLN A 65 -16.91 -1.67 5.73
N TYR A 66 -16.22 -1.43 6.82
CA TYR A 66 -16.13 -2.32 7.96
C TYR A 66 -16.77 -1.68 9.19
N VAL A 67 -17.51 -2.48 9.98
CA VAL A 67 -18.02 -2.09 11.28
C VAL A 67 -17.24 -2.89 12.33
N LEU A 68 -16.30 -2.22 12.97
CA LEU A 68 -15.38 -2.83 13.95
C LEU A 68 -16.04 -2.82 15.32
N VAL A 69 -16.48 -3.98 15.80
CA VAL A 69 -17.15 -4.11 17.10
C VAL A 69 -16.25 -4.86 18.07
N PRO A 70 -15.91 -4.28 19.24
CA PRO A 70 -15.10 -4.97 20.24
C PRO A 70 -15.70 -6.31 20.67
N ARG A 71 -14.87 -7.35 20.85
CA ARG A 71 -15.34 -8.71 21.22
C ARG A 71 -16.08 -8.74 22.54
N GLY A 72 -15.72 -7.87 23.48
CA GLY A 72 -16.41 -7.75 24.78
C GLY A 72 -17.78 -7.07 24.72
N GLN A 73 -18.17 -6.51 23.57
CA GLN A 73 -19.45 -5.81 23.41
C GLN A 73 -20.44 -6.62 22.58
N SER A 74 -21.73 -6.44 22.84
CA SER A 74 -22.79 -6.98 21.99
C SER A 74 -22.82 -6.23 20.66
N VAL A 75 -23.20 -6.96 19.58
CA VAL A 75 -23.40 -6.32 18.28
C VAL A 75 -24.61 -5.39 18.37
N PRO A 76 -24.48 -4.09 18.04
CA PRO A 76 -25.60 -3.16 18.07
C PRO A 76 -26.73 -3.61 17.15
N LYS A 77 -27.98 -3.39 17.59
CA LYS A 77 -29.19 -3.74 16.80
C LYS A 77 -29.30 -2.91 15.52
N GLN A 78 -28.81 -1.68 15.57
CA GLN A 78 -28.76 -0.77 14.43
C GLN A 78 -27.30 -0.50 14.10
N MET A 79 -26.86 -0.98 12.96
CA MET A 79 -25.52 -0.74 12.42
C MET A 79 -25.62 -0.13 11.03
N PRO A 80 -24.65 0.68 10.63
CA PRO A 80 -24.53 1.09 9.24
C PRO A 80 -24.28 -0.14 8.34
N GLU A 81 -24.50 0.03 7.05
CA GLU A 81 -24.09 -0.97 6.07
C GLU A 81 -22.57 -1.22 6.19
N GLY A 82 -22.16 -2.47 6.07
CA GLY A 82 -20.74 -2.84 6.11
C GLY A 82 -20.51 -4.26 6.61
N ILE A 83 -19.25 -4.66 6.49
CA ILE A 83 -18.79 -5.98 6.93
C ILE A 83 -18.50 -5.91 8.44
N LEU A 84 -19.20 -6.74 9.23
CA LEU A 84 -18.92 -6.84 10.67
C LEU A 84 -17.54 -7.48 10.89
N VAL A 85 -16.70 -6.81 11.67
CA VAL A 85 -15.41 -7.32 12.13
C VAL A 85 -15.36 -7.28 13.65
N ARG A 86 -15.09 -8.41 14.28
CA ARG A 86 -14.88 -8.50 15.73
C ARG A 86 -13.45 -8.17 16.08
N THR A 87 -13.22 -7.12 16.87
CA THR A 87 -11.88 -6.66 17.26
C THR A 87 -11.60 -6.91 18.75
N PRO A 88 -10.34 -7.24 19.12
CA PRO A 88 -9.25 -7.51 18.21
C PRO A 88 -9.48 -8.76 17.34
N ILE A 89 -8.93 -8.77 16.13
CA ILE A 89 -8.79 -9.99 15.32
C ILE A 89 -7.80 -10.89 16.07
N GLU A 90 -8.20 -12.14 16.31
CA GLU A 90 -7.39 -13.07 17.10
C GLU A 90 -6.65 -14.07 16.21
N ARG A 91 -7.18 -14.36 15.02
CA ARG A 91 -6.65 -15.39 14.10
C ARG A 91 -6.66 -14.90 12.65
N ALA A 92 -5.78 -13.96 12.35
CA ALA A 92 -5.66 -13.40 11.01
C ALA A 92 -4.92 -14.31 10.04
N ALA A 93 -5.37 -14.33 8.79
CA ALA A 93 -4.53 -14.75 7.66
C ALA A 93 -4.03 -13.52 6.89
N LEU A 94 -2.77 -13.53 6.52
CA LEU A 94 -2.11 -12.41 5.83
C LEU A 94 -1.63 -12.86 4.45
N THR A 95 -2.02 -12.11 3.42
CA THR A 95 -1.57 -12.40 2.04
C THR A 95 -0.28 -11.68 1.66
N THR A 96 0.31 -10.90 2.56
CA THR A 96 1.58 -10.22 2.32
C THR A 96 2.49 -10.23 3.54
N SER A 97 3.81 -10.32 3.31
CA SER A 97 4.83 -10.16 4.35
C SER A 97 4.90 -8.72 4.90
N VAL A 98 4.38 -7.75 4.16
CA VAL A 98 4.28 -6.34 4.56
C VAL A 98 3.49 -6.18 5.86
N HIS A 99 2.27 -6.72 5.89
CA HIS A 99 1.41 -6.67 7.08
C HIS A 99 1.95 -7.55 8.21
N ALA A 100 2.58 -8.68 7.87
CA ALA A 100 3.22 -9.55 8.87
C ALA A 100 4.37 -8.82 9.60
N ALA A 101 5.21 -8.10 8.88
CA ALA A 101 6.27 -7.28 9.46
C ALA A 101 5.70 -6.16 10.34
N LEU A 102 4.64 -5.49 9.89
CA LEU A 102 3.95 -4.47 10.69
C LEU A 102 3.39 -5.04 11.99
N LEU A 103 2.72 -6.20 11.97
CA LEU A 103 2.17 -6.81 13.18
C LEU A 103 3.24 -7.20 14.20
N LEU A 104 4.44 -7.58 13.75
CA LEU A 104 5.59 -7.78 14.65
C LEU A 104 5.97 -6.47 15.35
N GLU A 105 6.05 -5.39 14.61
CA GLU A 105 6.46 -4.08 15.13
C GLU A 105 5.40 -3.48 16.07
N LEU A 106 4.12 -3.70 15.74
CA LEU A 106 3.00 -3.34 16.60
C LEU A 106 2.83 -4.27 17.83
N GLN A 107 3.64 -5.32 17.95
CA GLN A 107 3.59 -6.30 19.04
C GLN A 107 2.26 -7.08 19.11
N CYS A 108 1.57 -7.24 17.99
CA CYS A 108 0.33 -8.02 17.89
C CYS A 108 0.45 -9.19 16.90
N ALA A 109 1.67 -9.66 16.65
CA ALA A 109 1.95 -10.76 15.72
C ALA A 109 1.36 -12.13 16.18
N ASP A 110 1.04 -12.30 17.45
CA ASP A 110 0.39 -13.52 17.94
C ASP A 110 -0.99 -13.77 17.32
N ALA A 111 -1.62 -12.73 16.80
CA ALA A 111 -2.84 -12.84 16.01
C ALA A 111 -2.64 -13.48 14.62
N MET A 112 -1.39 -13.63 14.13
CA MET A 112 -1.15 -14.34 12.88
C MET A 112 -1.42 -15.84 13.04
N ALA A 113 -2.42 -16.34 12.34
CA ALA A 113 -2.76 -17.76 12.27
C ALA A 113 -2.31 -18.40 10.95
N ALA A 114 -2.25 -17.61 9.87
CA ALA A 114 -1.80 -18.05 8.55
C ALA A 114 -1.09 -16.91 7.80
N ILE A 115 -0.19 -17.29 6.91
CA ILE A 115 0.52 -16.37 6.01
C ILE A 115 0.76 -17.06 4.67
N THR A 116 0.81 -16.28 3.59
CA THR A 116 1.20 -16.77 2.26
C THR A 116 2.62 -16.34 1.91
N ASP A 117 3.16 -16.87 0.81
CA ASP A 117 4.42 -16.45 0.20
C ASP A 117 5.63 -16.44 1.16
N THR A 118 5.66 -17.37 2.10
CA THR A 118 6.72 -17.45 3.13
C THR A 118 8.13 -17.55 2.56
N SER A 119 8.28 -18.11 1.36
CA SER A 119 9.55 -18.21 0.64
C SER A 119 10.14 -16.88 0.16
N TYR A 120 9.30 -15.84 0.05
CA TYR A 120 9.71 -14.50 -0.38
C TYR A 120 10.00 -13.56 0.79
N VAL A 121 9.83 -14.01 2.01
CA VAL A 121 10.16 -13.19 3.21
C VAL A 121 11.67 -12.92 3.23
N VAL A 122 12.04 -11.66 3.36
CA VAL A 122 13.43 -11.19 3.38
C VAL A 122 13.84 -10.69 4.76
N SER A 123 12.93 -10.03 5.49
CA SER A 123 13.19 -9.49 6.83
C SER A 123 13.74 -10.55 7.79
N PRO A 124 14.93 -10.35 8.37
CA PRO A 124 15.51 -11.30 9.32
C PRO A 124 14.62 -11.52 10.56
N THR A 125 14.00 -10.46 11.06
CA THR A 125 13.08 -10.52 12.21
C THR A 125 11.85 -11.35 11.90
N LEU A 126 11.23 -11.14 10.72
CA LEU A 126 10.08 -11.93 10.31
C LEU A 126 10.47 -13.39 10.04
N LYS A 127 11.59 -13.65 9.36
CA LYS A 127 12.13 -15.02 9.17
C LYS A 127 12.28 -15.76 10.50
N HIS A 128 12.89 -15.08 11.47
CA HIS A 128 13.09 -15.66 12.79
C HIS A 128 11.77 -16.01 13.48
N TYR A 129 10.80 -15.08 13.45
CA TYR A 129 9.46 -15.30 13.99
C TYR A 129 8.75 -16.49 13.32
N LEU A 130 8.75 -16.55 11.98
CA LEU A 130 8.14 -17.64 11.23
C LEU A 130 8.77 -18.99 11.55
N GLN A 131 10.09 -19.03 11.72
CA GLN A 131 10.82 -20.24 12.09
C GLN A 131 10.45 -20.73 13.49
N GLN A 132 10.31 -19.82 14.46
CA GLN A 132 9.85 -20.18 15.81
C GLN A 132 8.42 -20.72 15.81
N ARG A 133 7.57 -20.23 14.93
CA ARG A 133 6.15 -20.56 14.83
C ARG A 133 5.83 -21.61 13.76
N LYS A 134 6.81 -22.23 13.13
CA LYS A 134 6.63 -23.17 11.98
C LYS A 134 5.64 -24.31 12.22
N ASN A 135 5.43 -24.72 13.46
CA ASN A 135 4.51 -25.79 13.83
C ASN A 135 3.09 -25.31 14.18
N THR A 136 2.90 -24.00 14.35
CA THR A 136 1.63 -23.39 14.80
C THR A 136 1.06 -22.39 13.80
N LEU A 137 1.92 -21.77 12.98
CA LEU A 137 1.53 -20.85 11.94
C LEU A 137 1.32 -21.60 10.63
N CYS A 138 0.17 -21.40 10.02
CA CYS A 138 -0.19 -22.05 8.78
C CYS A 138 0.48 -21.36 7.57
N ASP A 139 1.24 -22.10 6.78
CA ASP A 139 1.60 -21.66 5.43
C ASP A 139 0.41 -21.90 4.49
N ALA A 140 -0.24 -20.82 4.09
CA ALA A 140 -1.41 -20.86 3.22
C ALA A 140 -1.09 -20.86 1.71
N GLY A 141 0.18 -21.02 1.34
CA GLY A 141 0.64 -21.13 -0.06
C GLY A 141 0.86 -19.75 -0.70
N GLN A 142 0.38 -19.55 -1.91
CA GLN A 142 0.60 -18.33 -2.70
C GLN A 142 -0.48 -17.29 -2.47
N SER A 143 -0.12 -16.00 -2.42
CA SER A 143 -1.04 -14.88 -2.18
C SER A 143 -2.14 -14.73 -3.24
N MET A 144 -1.82 -15.03 -4.50
CA MET A 144 -2.79 -14.97 -5.60
C MET A 144 -3.80 -16.13 -5.60
N ALA A 145 -3.49 -17.24 -4.92
CA ALA A 145 -4.35 -18.39 -4.79
C ALA A 145 -4.14 -19.09 -3.43
N PRO A 146 -4.54 -18.45 -2.32
CA PRO A 146 -4.39 -19.02 -0.99
C PRO A 146 -5.14 -20.35 -0.85
N ASN A 147 -4.57 -21.30 -0.14
CA ASN A 147 -5.19 -22.59 0.08
C ASN A 147 -6.32 -22.50 1.10
N VAL A 148 -7.57 -22.51 0.62
CA VAL A 148 -8.79 -22.36 1.42
C VAL A 148 -8.91 -23.43 2.51
N GLU A 149 -8.55 -24.68 2.22
CA GLU A 149 -8.65 -25.76 3.20
C GLU A 149 -7.66 -25.58 4.35
N ARG A 150 -6.44 -25.13 4.05
CA ARG A 150 -5.47 -24.77 5.09
C ARG A 150 -5.93 -23.59 5.93
N LEU A 151 -6.52 -22.55 5.32
CA LEU A 151 -7.09 -21.41 6.02
C LEU A 151 -8.24 -21.83 6.95
N ARG A 152 -9.13 -22.72 6.50
CA ARG A 152 -10.20 -23.29 7.32
C ARG A 152 -9.65 -24.09 8.50
N ALA A 153 -8.66 -24.95 8.24
CA ALA A 153 -8.01 -25.75 9.29
C ALA A 153 -7.32 -24.86 10.31
N ALA A 154 -6.75 -23.72 9.88
CA ALA A 154 -6.17 -22.71 10.75
C ALA A 154 -7.22 -21.89 11.53
N LYS A 155 -8.53 -22.07 11.28
CA LYS A 155 -9.65 -21.38 11.94
C LYS A 155 -9.45 -19.87 11.95
N VAL A 156 -9.08 -19.30 10.79
CA VAL A 156 -8.89 -17.85 10.66
C VAL A 156 -10.24 -17.13 10.81
N ASP A 157 -10.24 -16.00 11.48
CA ASP A 157 -11.42 -15.16 11.72
C ASP A 157 -11.45 -13.88 10.89
N ALA A 158 -10.35 -13.56 10.20
CA ALA A 158 -10.28 -12.53 9.17
C ALA A 158 -9.12 -12.80 8.21
N LEU A 159 -9.23 -12.30 6.98
CA LEU A 159 -8.19 -12.41 5.95
C LEU A 159 -7.84 -11.01 5.42
N LEU A 160 -6.59 -10.60 5.58
CA LEU A 160 -6.06 -9.38 4.98
C LEU A 160 -5.65 -9.67 3.55
N VAL A 161 -6.25 -8.97 2.59
CA VAL A 161 -6.06 -9.16 1.15
C VAL A 161 -5.71 -7.87 0.45
N SER A 162 -4.89 -7.93 -0.60
CA SER A 162 -4.63 -6.79 -1.49
C SER A 162 -5.70 -6.76 -2.58
N PRO A 163 -6.49 -5.69 -2.72
CA PRO A 163 -7.45 -5.56 -3.81
C PRO A 163 -6.73 -5.25 -5.13
N PHE A 164 -7.32 -5.67 -6.25
CA PHE A 164 -6.90 -5.31 -7.60
C PHE A 164 -8.09 -4.83 -8.40
N GLU A 165 -7.86 -3.94 -9.35
CA GLU A 165 -8.92 -3.41 -10.19
C GLU A 165 -9.66 -4.53 -10.93
N ASN A 166 -10.99 -4.51 -10.85
CA ASN A 166 -11.88 -5.48 -11.50
C ASN A 166 -11.61 -6.97 -11.13
N ALA A 167 -10.92 -7.23 -10.02
CA ALA A 167 -10.67 -8.58 -9.53
C ALA A 167 -11.46 -8.88 -8.25
N GLY A 168 -12.10 -10.05 -8.21
CA GLY A 168 -12.69 -10.61 -6.99
C GLY A 168 -11.71 -11.54 -6.29
N PHE A 169 -12.11 -12.02 -5.11
CA PHE A 169 -11.32 -12.94 -4.29
C PHE A 169 -11.75 -14.42 -4.44
N GLY A 170 -12.66 -14.70 -5.35
CA GLY A 170 -13.04 -16.06 -5.77
C GLY A 170 -13.50 -16.94 -4.63
N ALA A 171 -12.75 -18.02 -4.37
CA ALA A 171 -13.10 -18.99 -3.32
C ALA A 171 -13.03 -18.38 -1.90
N LEU A 172 -12.23 -17.36 -1.66
CA LEU A 172 -12.09 -16.72 -0.36
C LEU A 172 -13.39 -16.03 0.09
N GLU A 173 -14.15 -15.46 -0.85
CA GLU A 173 -15.44 -14.79 -0.57
C GLU A 173 -16.47 -15.76 0.03
N ARG A 174 -16.36 -17.07 -0.31
CA ARG A 174 -17.24 -18.12 0.18
C ARG A 174 -16.82 -18.73 1.51
N MET A 175 -15.78 -18.18 2.15
CA MET A 175 -15.33 -18.67 3.46
C MET A 175 -16.23 -18.21 4.61
N GLY A 176 -17.01 -17.14 4.40
CA GLY A 176 -17.90 -16.58 5.43
C GLY A 176 -17.15 -15.80 6.52
N ILE A 177 -15.92 -15.38 6.25
CA ILE A 177 -15.11 -14.54 7.14
C ILE A 177 -14.86 -13.19 6.50
N PRO A 178 -14.63 -12.11 7.28
CA PRO A 178 -14.28 -10.80 6.76
C PRO A 178 -13.01 -10.84 5.90
N LEU A 179 -13.11 -10.29 4.67
CA LEU A 179 -11.97 -9.98 3.83
C LEU A 179 -11.63 -8.51 4.03
N ILE A 180 -10.49 -8.23 4.64
CA ILE A 180 -10.01 -6.87 4.90
C ILE A 180 -9.18 -6.42 3.68
N GLN A 181 -9.75 -5.54 2.88
CA GLN A 181 -9.12 -5.03 1.68
C GLN A 181 -8.09 -3.96 2.00
N CYS A 182 -6.83 -4.33 1.99
CA CYS A 182 -5.68 -3.48 2.33
C CYS A 182 -5.25 -2.67 1.10
N ALA A 183 -5.89 -1.53 0.88
CA ALA A 183 -5.59 -0.63 -0.23
C ALA A 183 -4.46 0.38 0.07
N ASP A 184 -3.73 0.19 1.17
CA ASP A 184 -2.62 1.06 1.59
C ASP A 184 -1.56 1.25 0.51
N TYR A 185 -1.31 0.22 -0.29
CA TYR A 185 -0.30 0.29 -1.36
C TYR A 185 -0.69 1.22 -2.52
N MET A 186 -1.97 1.62 -2.60
CA MET A 186 -2.50 2.55 -3.58
C MET A 186 -2.50 4.01 -3.11
N GLU A 187 -2.14 4.27 -1.85
CA GLU A 187 -2.01 5.65 -1.35
C GLU A 187 -0.98 6.44 -2.18
N PRO A 188 -1.32 7.67 -2.58
CA PRO A 188 -0.44 8.46 -3.44
C PRO A 188 0.78 9.03 -2.70
N SER A 189 0.75 9.07 -1.38
CA SER A 189 1.83 9.63 -0.58
C SER A 189 2.47 8.62 0.37
N PRO A 190 3.79 8.74 0.63
CA PRO A 190 4.49 7.86 1.57
C PRO A 190 3.89 7.86 2.98
N LEU A 191 3.57 9.05 3.52
CA LEU A 191 2.95 9.17 4.84
C LEU A 191 1.49 8.70 4.84
N GLY A 192 0.76 8.87 3.72
CA GLY A 192 -0.60 8.34 3.58
C GLY A 192 -0.61 6.82 3.72
N ARG A 193 0.31 6.14 3.04
CA ARG A 193 0.47 4.69 3.19
C ARG A 193 0.83 4.29 4.62
N ALA A 194 1.79 4.97 5.23
CA ALA A 194 2.21 4.67 6.59
C ALA A 194 1.08 4.90 7.61
N GLU A 195 0.21 5.88 7.40
CA GLU A 195 -0.88 6.19 8.34
C GLU A 195 -1.92 5.07 8.46
N TRP A 196 -1.98 4.14 7.52
CA TRP A 196 -2.81 2.93 7.63
C TRP A 196 -2.44 2.06 8.85
N MET A 197 -1.27 2.27 9.48
CA MET A 197 -0.95 1.63 10.76
C MET A 197 -2.06 1.81 11.79
N LYS A 198 -2.74 2.98 11.81
CA LYS A 198 -3.83 3.27 12.73
C LYS A 198 -5.01 2.32 12.54
N PHE A 199 -5.37 2.04 11.29
CA PHE A 199 -6.42 1.06 10.98
C PHE A 199 -6.03 -0.35 11.42
N TYR A 200 -4.80 -0.77 11.13
CA TYR A 200 -4.31 -2.06 11.59
C TYR A 200 -4.24 -2.13 13.12
N GLY A 201 -3.87 -1.03 13.78
CA GLY A 201 -3.92 -0.91 15.24
C GLY A 201 -5.32 -1.15 15.81
N LEU A 202 -6.36 -0.59 15.18
CA LEU A 202 -7.76 -0.81 15.56
C LEU A 202 -8.19 -2.27 15.32
N LEU A 203 -7.81 -2.87 14.19
CA LEU A 203 -8.13 -4.25 13.87
C LEU A 203 -7.53 -5.25 14.88
N PHE A 204 -6.32 -4.99 15.35
CA PHE A 204 -5.58 -5.92 16.20
C PHE A 204 -5.50 -5.51 17.69
N GLY A 205 -6.21 -4.45 18.08
CA GLY A 205 -6.30 -4.02 19.48
C GLY A 205 -5.03 -3.37 20.02
N CYS A 206 -4.19 -2.83 19.14
CA CYS A 206 -2.93 -2.14 19.48
C CYS A 206 -2.90 -0.69 18.95
N ALA A 207 -4.04 0.02 19.01
CA ALA A 207 -4.22 1.35 18.45
C ALA A 207 -3.23 2.39 19.02
N GLU A 208 -3.03 2.43 20.33
CA GLU A 208 -2.08 3.36 20.99
C GLU A 208 -0.64 3.15 20.47
N ARG A 209 -0.25 1.90 20.29
CA ARG A 209 1.07 1.55 19.75
C ARG A 209 1.22 2.01 18.30
N ALA A 210 0.17 1.80 17.50
CA ALA A 210 0.14 2.21 16.10
C ALA A 210 0.19 3.74 15.95
N ASP A 211 -0.55 4.47 16.78
CA ASP A 211 -0.54 5.94 16.79
C ASP A 211 0.85 6.49 17.19
N SER A 212 1.47 5.90 18.23
CA SER A 212 2.81 6.29 18.66
C SER A 212 3.85 6.04 17.56
N LEU A 213 3.84 4.84 16.95
CA LEU A 213 4.76 4.48 15.88
C LEU A 213 4.59 5.39 14.67
N PHE A 214 3.35 5.62 14.23
CA PHE A 214 3.08 6.54 13.13
C PHE A 214 3.56 7.96 13.45
N GLY A 215 3.35 8.44 14.67
CA GLY A 215 3.82 9.76 15.11
C GLY A 215 5.35 9.91 15.02
N GLU A 216 6.10 8.87 15.41
CA GLU A 216 7.55 8.82 15.29
C GLU A 216 8.00 8.83 13.82
N VAL A 217 7.38 8.00 12.98
CA VAL A 217 7.65 7.92 11.54
C VAL A 217 7.37 9.24 10.84
N ALA A 218 6.20 9.84 11.08
CA ALA A 218 5.81 11.10 10.46
C ALA A 218 6.74 12.24 10.88
N LYS A 219 7.09 12.33 12.16
CA LYS A 219 8.05 13.32 12.68
C LYS A 219 9.41 13.19 12.02
N ALA A 220 9.94 11.95 11.92
CA ALA A 220 11.23 11.69 11.31
C ALA A 220 11.21 12.03 9.80
N TYR A 221 10.15 11.62 9.10
CA TYR A 221 9.96 11.92 7.68
C TYR A 221 9.95 13.42 7.40
N LEU A 222 9.12 14.16 8.12
CA LEU A 222 8.96 15.61 7.93
C LEU A 222 10.24 16.38 8.26
N ALA A 223 10.95 15.98 9.32
CA ALA A 223 12.23 16.58 9.66
C ALA A 223 13.29 16.39 8.55
N LEU A 224 13.38 15.18 7.99
CA LEU A 224 14.28 14.88 6.87
C LEU A 224 13.91 15.67 5.62
N LYS A 225 12.63 15.74 5.28
CA LYS A 225 12.11 16.50 4.15
C LYS A 225 12.47 17.98 4.29
N GLU A 226 12.19 18.59 5.43
CA GLU A 226 12.52 20.00 5.71
C GLU A 226 14.03 20.26 5.60
N GLN A 227 14.86 19.38 6.20
CA GLN A 227 16.31 19.48 6.13
C GLN A 227 16.81 19.45 4.69
N THR A 228 16.25 18.58 3.87
CA THR A 228 16.64 18.40 2.46
C THR A 228 16.24 19.62 1.63
N GLN A 229 15.03 20.17 1.84
CA GLN A 229 14.54 21.34 1.11
C GLN A 229 15.33 22.61 1.44
N LYS A 230 15.80 22.78 2.69
CA LYS A 230 16.62 23.92 3.10
C LYS A 230 18.03 23.90 2.53
N LYS A 231 18.57 22.72 2.24
CA LYS A 231 19.97 22.56 1.81
C LYS A 231 20.22 22.88 0.33
N ARG A 232 19.20 22.87 -0.55
CA ARG A 232 19.39 22.96 -1.99
C ARG A 232 18.43 23.87 -2.71
N LYS A 233 18.96 24.69 -3.60
CA LYS A 233 18.15 25.43 -4.59
C LYS A 233 17.71 24.46 -5.69
N ASP A 234 16.57 24.71 -6.34
CA ASP A 234 16.01 23.81 -7.36
C ASP A 234 16.97 23.48 -8.51
N LYS A 235 17.80 24.45 -8.92
CA LYS A 235 18.80 24.27 -9.97
C LYS A 235 19.92 23.28 -9.61
N ASP A 236 20.16 23.05 -8.33
CA ASP A 236 21.24 22.20 -7.81
C ASP A 236 20.75 20.79 -7.45
N LYS A 237 19.46 20.50 -7.67
CA LYS A 237 18.87 19.17 -7.44
C LYS A 237 19.26 18.22 -8.57
N PRO A 238 19.80 17.02 -8.27
CA PRO A 238 20.11 16.03 -9.30
C PRO A 238 18.85 15.55 -10.00
N THR A 239 18.93 15.33 -11.29
CA THR A 239 17.89 14.66 -12.05
C THR A 239 17.96 13.15 -11.83
N VAL A 240 16.79 12.52 -11.60
CA VAL A 240 16.70 11.12 -11.20
C VAL A 240 15.79 10.35 -12.14
N MET A 241 16.26 9.19 -12.63
CA MET A 241 15.45 8.18 -13.31
C MET A 241 15.38 6.89 -12.50
N CYS A 242 14.41 6.03 -12.83
CA CYS A 242 14.13 4.81 -12.06
C CYS A 242 14.15 3.54 -12.93
N ASP A 243 14.34 2.43 -12.24
CA ASP A 243 14.06 1.04 -12.61
C ASP A 243 14.67 0.58 -13.96
N LEU A 244 14.49 -0.68 -14.29
CA LEU A 244 14.99 -1.31 -15.50
C LEU A 244 13.83 -1.63 -16.44
N ARG A 245 14.16 -1.89 -17.69
CA ARG A 245 13.27 -2.43 -18.70
C ARG A 245 12.84 -3.86 -18.33
N MET A 246 11.58 -4.17 -18.54
CA MET A 246 11.03 -5.53 -18.44
C MET A 246 10.54 -5.98 -19.83
N GLY A 247 11.24 -6.91 -20.45
CA GLY A 247 10.95 -7.30 -21.83
C GLY A 247 11.11 -6.09 -22.78
N ALA A 248 10.09 -5.73 -23.51
CA ALA A 248 10.08 -4.57 -24.41
C ALA A 248 9.70 -3.25 -23.72
N THR A 249 9.12 -3.30 -22.53
CA THR A 249 8.53 -2.15 -21.83
C THR A 249 9.39 -1.71 -20.65
N TRP A 250 9.51 -0.40 -20.46
CA TRP A 250 10.16 0.20 -19.31
C TRP A 250 9.09 0.84 -18.41
N TYR A 251 8.84 0.23 -17.28
CA TYR A 251 7.85 0.72 -16.32
C TYR A 251 8.51 1.77 -15.40
N GLN A 252 8.24 3.05 -15.66
CA GLN A 252 8.68 4.12 -14.78
C GLN A 252 7.60 4.46 -13.75
N PRO A 253 7.94 4.78 -12.49
CA PRO A 253 6.96 5.34 -11.57
C PRO A 253 6.31 6.59 -12.14
N GLY A 254 5.00 6.77 -11.97
CA GLY A 254 4.34 8.02 -12.31
C GLY A 254 4.84 9.19 -11.45
N GLY A 255 4.70 10.41 -11.93
CA GLY A 255 5.15 11.60 -11.18
C GLY A 255 4.40 11.82 -9.88
N ALA A 256 3.11 11.42 -9.82
CA ALA A 256 2.29 11.48 -8.62
C ALA A 256 2.34 10.20 -7.78
N SER A 257 3.27 9.26 -8.07
CA SER A 257 3.46 8.04 -7.29
C SER A 257 4.22 8.29 -5.98
N THR A 258 4.11 7.35 -5.05
CA THR A 258 4.90 7.34 -3.81
C THR A 258 6.42 7.50 -4.08
N MET A 259 6.95 6.86 -5.13
CA MET A 259 8.37 6.99 -5.48
C MET A 259 8.68 8.38 -6.05
N GLY A 260 7.81 8.93 -6.92
CA GLY A 260 7.95 10.30 -7.40
C GLY A 260 7.99 11.32 -6.26
N GLN A 261 7.12 11.15 -5.28
CA GLN A 261 7.08 11.99 -4.07
C GLN A 261 8.35 11.81 -3.21
N LEU A 262 8.82 10.58 -2.98
CA LEU A 262 10.05 10.30 -2.24
C LEU A 262 11.27 10.94 -2.89
N ILE A 263 11.38 10.89 -4.22
CA ILE A 263 12.49 11.53 -4.95
C ILE A 263 12.45 13.05 -4.74
N ALA A 264 11.26 13.66 -4.85
CA ALA A 264 11.10 15.11 -4.65
C ALA A 264 11.43 15.51 -3.21
N ASP A 265 10.93 14.77 -2.21
CA ASP A 265 11.13 15.02 -0.79
C ASP A 265 12.59 14.79 -0.37
N ALA A 266 13.30 13.87 -1.04
CA ALA A 266 14.74 13.63 -0.87
C ALA A 266 15.62 14.68 -1.57
N GLY A 267 15.05 15.67 -2.23
CA GLY A 267 15.77 16.74 -2.91
C GLY A 267 16.29 16.35 -4.29
N GLY A 268 15.70 15.35 -4.93
CA GLY A 268 15.90 15.01 -6.33
C GLY A 268 14.87 15.70 -7.25
N ARG A 269 15.14 15.70 -8.54
CA ARG A 269 14.23 16.13 -9.60
C ARG A 269 13.93 14.92 -10.49
N TYR A 270 12.75 14.34 -10.26
CA TYR A 270 12.33 13.16 -11.02
C TYR A 270 12.07 13.52 -12.50
N VAL A 271 12.58 12.73 -13.41
CA VAL A 271 12.50 13.02 -14.87
C VAL A 271 11.04 13.06 -15.36
N TRP A 272 10.13 12.30 -14.74
CA TRP A 272 8.69 12.30 -15.06
C TRP A 272 7.82 12.97 -13.98
N ALA A 273 8.35 13.94 -13.24
CA ALA A 273 7.60 14.66 -12.19
C ALA A 273 6.35 15.39 -12.70
N ASP A 274 6.28 15.74 -13.99
CA ASP A 274 5.13 16.37 -14.65
C ASP A 274 3.97 15.41 -14.94
N ARG A 275 4.20 14.11 -14.86
CA ARG A 275 3.19 13.08 -15.08
C ARG A 275 2.30 12.96 -13.85
N LYS A 276 0.98 13.03 -14.06
CA LYS A 276 -0.04 13.03 -12.98
C LYS A 276 -0.47 11.64 -12.54
N GLU A 277 -0.01 10.61 -13.23
CA GLU A 277 -0.32 9.23 -12.89
C GLU A 277 0.36 8.85 -11.55
N SER A 278 -0.38 8.17 -10.68
CA SER A 278 0.13 7.58 -9.43
C SER A 278 0.69 6.17 -9.63
N GLY A 279 0.28 5.49 -10.69
CA GLY A 279 0.76 4.16 -11.07
C GLY A 279 2.04 4.18 -11.89
N SER A 280 2.36 3.04 -12.51
CA SER A 280 3.51 2.89 -13.41
C SER A 280 3.19 3.40 -14.82
N LEU A 281 4.14 4.06 -15.44
CA LEU A 281 4.11 4.52 -16.83
C LEU A 281 4.78 3.46 -17.72
N PRO A 282 4.04 2.76 -18.58
CA PRO A 282 4.63 1.86 -19.57
C PRO A 282 5.21 2.67 -20.72
N LEU A 283 6.53 2.71 -20.84
CA LEU A 283 7.27 3.47 -21.86
C LEU A 283 8.12 2.54 -22.71
N ASP A 284 8.37 2.92 -23.95
CA ASP A 284 9.40 2.30 -24.77
C ASP A 284 10.80 2.84 -24.45
N ALA A 285 11.83 2.10 -24.88
CA ALA A 285 13.21 2.46 -24.58
C ALA A 285 13.66 3.77 -25.25
N GLU A 286 13.11 4.12 -26.41
CA GLU A 286 13.44 5.34 -27.14
C GLU A 286 12.90 6.56 -26.40
N SER A 287 11.65 6.50 -25.95
CA SER A 287 11.03 7.54 -25.11
C SER A 287 11.81 7.76 -23.81
N VAL A 288 12.26 6.68 -23.16
CA VAL A 288 13.07 6.79 -21.94
C VAL A 288 14.44 7.40 -22.27
N LEU A 289 15.11 6.96 -23.31
CA LEU A 289 16.40 7.53 -23.70
C LEU A 289 16.27 9.01 -24.07
N ALA A 290 15.26 9.37 -24.88
CA ALA A 290 15.06 10.76 -25.30
C ALA A 290 14.89 11.71 -24.12
N ARG A 291 14.25 11.25 -23.03
CA ARG A 291 13.94 12.09 -21.87
C ARG A 291 14.94 11.99 -20.73
N ALA A 292 15.49 10.81 -20.49
CA ALA A 292 16.32 10.50 -19.33
C ALA A 292 17.80 10.26 -19.62
N ALA A 293 18.27 10.37 -20.89
CA ALA A 293 19.66 10.13 -21.24
C ALA A 293 20.65 10.94 -20.40
N HIS A 294 20.26 12.15 -20.01
CA HIS A 294 21.08 13.10 -19.24
C HIS A 294 20.77 13.09 -17.72
N ALA A 295 19.98 12.13 -17.23
CA ALA A 295 19.72 12.02 -15.80
C ALA A 295 21.04 11.83 -15.04
N ASP A 296 21.17 12.56 -13.91
CA ASP A 296 22.38 12.53 -13.08
C ASP A 296 22.50 11.25 -12.28
N ILE A 297 21.36 10.70 -11.84
CA ILE A 297 21.26 9.54 -10.96
C ILE A 297 20.23 8.56 -11.52
N TRP A 298 20.55 7.29 -11.41
CA TRP A 298 19.65 6.21 -11.75
C TRP A 298 19.47 5.27 -10.56
N ILE A 299 18.24 5.17 -10.03
CA ILE A 299 17.88 4.25 -8.93
C ILE A 299 17.14 3.04 -9.50
N VAL A 300 17.57 1.85 -9.10
CA VAL A 300 17.11 0.58 -9.68
C VAL A 300 16.66 -0.36 -8.58
N LYS A 301 15.42 -0.89 -8.69
CA LYS A 301 14.98 -2.06 -7.92
C LYS A 301 15.02 -3.30 -8.81
N TYR A 302 15.49 -4.39 -8.25
CA TYR A 302 15.55 -5.67 -8.94
C TYR A 302 15.47 -6.81 -7.91
N GLY A 303 15.16 -8.02 -8.36
CA GLY A 303 15.10 -9.23 -7.51
C GLY A 303 15.79 -10.38 -8.20
N GLN A 304 17.02 -10.70 -7.82
CA GLN A 304 17.77 -11.84 -8.32
C GLN A 304 18.75 -12.39 -7.26
N ALA A 305 19.18 -13.65 -7.44
CA ALA A 305 20.00 -14.36 -6.47
C ALA A 305 21.38 -13.72 -6.24
N THR A 306 21.93 -13.06 -7.26
CA THR A 306 23.22 -12.38 -7.20
C THR A 306 23.06 -10.88 -7.41
N ASP A 307 23.99 -10.09 -6.88
CA ASP A 307 23.93 -8.65 -7.08
C ASP A 307 24.14 -8.28 -8.55
N LEU A 308 23.34 -7.33 -9.01
CA LEU A 308 23.43 -6.76 -10.35
C LEU A 308 24.73 -6.00 -10.52
N THR A 309 25.33 -6.14 -11.71
CA THR A 309 26.57 -5.45 -12.08
C THR A 309 26.41 -4.63 -13.37
N TYR A 310 27.31 -3.68 -13.58
CA TYR A 310 27.39 -2.94 -14.85
C TYR A 310 27.55 -3.88 -16.05
N ALA A 311 28.35 -4.94 -15.92
CA ALA A 311 28.57 -5.90 -16.99
C ALA A 311 27.28 -6.64 -17.37
N GLN A 312 26.52 -7.09 -16.36
CA GLN A 312 25.23 -7.76 -16.59
C GLN A 312 24.21 -6.82 -17.23
N MET A 313 24.12 -5.57 -16.76
CA MET A 313 23.23 -4.57 -17.37
C MET A 313 23.58 -4.33 -18.85
N ALA A 314 24.87 -4.18 -19.17
CA ALA A 314 25.34 -3.97 -20.57
C ALA A 314 25.05 -5.18 -21.45
N ALA A 315 25.15 -6.39 -20.90
CA ALA A 315 24.82 -7.63 -21.61
C ALA A 315 23.32 -7.78 -21.86
N ASP A 316 22.47 -7.40 -20.87
CA ASP A 316 21.01 -7.42 -21.01
C ASP A 316 20.53 -6.40 -22.06
N PHE A 317 21.05 -5.17 -22.01
CA PHE A 317 20.60 -4.14 -22.94
C PHE A 317 21.67 -3.08 -23.17
N LYS A 318 22.33 -3.13 -24.31
CA LYS A 318 23.46 -2.26 -24.66
C LYS A 318 23.12 -0.76 -24.58
N LEU A 319 21.85 -0.38 -24.79
CA LEU A 319 21.40 1.01 -24.73
C LEU A 319 21.62 1.65 -23.35
N TYR A 320 21.66 0.86 -22.27
CA TYR A 320 21.95 1.37 -20.92
C TYR A 320 23.25 2.15 -20.83
N THR A 321 24.25 1.78 -21.65
CA THR A 321 25.56 2.46 -21.68
C THR A 321 25.52 3.90 -22.19
N GLN A 322 24.41 4.32 -22.80
CA GLN A 322 24.26 5.68 -23.35
C GLN A 322 23.85 6.69 -22.28
N PHE A 323 23.29 6.25 -21.16
CA PHE A 323 22.81 7.14 -20.09
C PHE A 323 23.97 7.80 -19.34
N SER A 324 23.79 9.09 -18.98
CA SER A 324 24.77 9.86 -18.20
C SER A 324 25.07 9.18 -16.85
N ALA A 325 24.05 8.72 -16.14
CA ALA A 325 24.22 8.00 -14.87
C ALA A 325 25.08 6.74 -14.99
N TRP A 326 24.99 6.03 -16.13
CA TRP A 326 25.88 4.90 -16.45
C TRP A 326 27.34 5.36 -16.60
N LYS A 327 27.58 6.35 -17.45
CA LYS A 327 28.92 6.85 -17.78
C LYS A 327 29.67 7.40 -16.59
N HIS A 328 28.93 8.01 -15.64
CA HIS A 328 29.46 8.59 -14.41
C HIS A 328 29.40 7.67 -13.21
N ARG A 329 29.04 6.39 -13.39
CA ARG A 329 28.94 5.41 -12.31
C ARG A 329 28.00 5.85 -11.16
N ARG A 330 26.88 6.50 -11.50
CA ARG A 330 25.89 7.00 -10.56
C ARG A 330 24.57 6.21 -10.62
N ILE A 331 24.71 4.87 -10.67
CA ILE A 331 23.59 3.93 -10.56
C ILE A 331 23.60 3.37 -9.15
N TYR A 332 22.44 3.43 -8.51
CA TYR A 332 22.23 2.87 -7.17
C TYR A 332 21.14 1.81 -7.24
N ALA A 333 21.42 0.63 -6.72
CA ALA A 333 20.60 -0.55 -6.91
C ALA A 333 20.17 -1.16 -5.59
N CYS A 334 18.93 -1.66 -5.55
CA CYS A 334 18.33 -2.37 -4.41
C CYS A 334 17.94 -3.77 -4.86
N ASN A 335 18.61 -4.80 -4.35
CA ASN A 335 18.21 -6.18 -4.54
C ASN A 335 17.14 -6.56 -3.51
N THR A 336 15.88 -6.58 -3.94
CA THR A 336 14.73 -6.85 -3.07
C THR A 336 14.62 -8.31 -2.59
N LEU A 337 15.49 -9.21 -3.08
CA LEU A 337 15.66 -10.55 -2.50
C LEU A 337 16.68 -10.60 -1.36
N HIS A 338 17.49 -9.54 -1.19
CA HIS A 338 18.53 -9.46 -0.17
C HIS A 338 18.22 -8.43 0.92
N VAL A 339 17.44 -7.41 0.61
CA VAL A 339 17.04 -6.36 1.56
C VAL A 339 15.51 -6.32 1.73
N PRO A 340 14.99 -6.13 2.95
CA PRO A 340 13.56 -6.18 3.25
C PRO A 340 12.84 -4.90 2.81
N PHE A 341 13.09 -4.46 1.58
CA PHE A 341 12.54 -3.22 1.03
C PHE A 341 11.01 -3.18 1.13
N PHE A 342 10.35 -4.21 0.60
CA PHE A 342 8.89 -4.23 0.57
C PHE A 342 8.25 -4.48 1.94
N GLU A 343 8.97 -5.09 2.87
CA GLU A 343 8.45 -5.40 4.21
C GLU A 343 8.54 -4.22 5.17
N GLU A 344 9.52 -3.34 4.96
CA GLU A 344 9.78 -2.21 5.88
C GLU A 344 9.28 -0.88 5.34
N THR A 345 9.59 -0.57 4.07
CA THR A 345 9.42 0.78 3.52
C THR A 345 7.98 1.29 3.43
N PRO A 346 6.95 0.44 3.30
CA PRO A 346 5.56 0.89 3.31
C PRO A 346 5.15 1.65 4.56
N PHE A 347 5.63 1.19 5.71
CA PHE A 347 5.33 1.78 7.01
C PHE A 347 6.48 2.59 7.59
N HIS A 348 7.66 2.57 6.94
CA HIS A 348 8.86 3.35 7.29
C HIS A 348 9.42 4.14 6.10
N PRO A 349 8.62 5.03 5.48
CA PRO A 349 9.09 5.82 4.34
C PRO A 349 10.24 6.75 4.69
N GLU A 350 10.43 7.14 5.97
CA GLU A 350 11.54 7.96 6.45
C GLU A 350 12.89 7.28 6.24
N ARG A 351 12.94 5.95 6.24
CA ARG A 351 14.17 5.18 6.00
C ARG A 351 14.62 5.30 4.55
N VAL A 352 13.68 5.15 3.61
CA VAL A 352 13.95 5.34 2.17
C VAL A 352 14.30 6.79 1.88
N LEU A 353 13.55 7.73 2.47
CA LEU A 353 13.80 9.16 2.31
C LEU A 353 15.23 9.52 2.73
N ARG A 354 15.71 8.98 3.85
CA ARG A 354 17.09 9.15 4.34
C ARG A 354 18.09 8.62 3.33
N ASN A 355 17.93 7.37 2.91
CA ASN A 355 18.85 6.74 1.96
C ASN A 355 18.92 7.51 0.63
N LEU A 356 17.77 7.92 0.06
CA LEU A 356 17.75 8.75 -1.14
C LEU A 356 18.38 10.13 -0.92
N SER A 357 18.14 10.77 0.24
CA SER A 357 18.75 12.07 0.56
C SER A 357 20.27 12.00 0.65
N GLU A 358 20.82 10.92 1.20
CA GLU A 358 22.25 10.66 1.27
C GLU A 358 22.85 10.44 -0.14
N ILE A 359 22.17 9.65 -0.98
CA ILE A 359 22.56 9.44 -2.39
C ILE A 359 22.56 10.77 -3.15
N PHE A 360 21.49 11.52 -3.06
CA PHE A 360 21.34 12.76 -3.84
C PHE A 360 22.29 13.84 -3.36
N SER A 361 22.65 13.86 -2.06
CA SER A 361 23.65 14.78 -1.53
C SER A 361 25.09 14.38 -1.79
N GLY A 362 25.34 13.16 -2.22
CA GLY A 362 26.69 12.62 -2.32
C GLY A 362 27.37 12.38 -0.97
N SER A 363 26.59 12.42 0.12
CA SER A 363 27.09 12.18 1.48
C SER A 363 26.99 10.72 1.93
N MET A 364 26.62 9.82 1.03
CA MET A 364 26.49 8.40 1.32
C MET A 364 27.84 7.84 1.77
N GLN A 365 27.99 7.60 3.08
CA GLN A 365 29.15 6.90 3.64
C GLN A 365 28.89 5.39 3.56
N GLN A 366 29.91 4.61 3.22
CA GLN A 366 29.83 3.14 3.18
C GLN A 366 29.42 2.47 4.49
N GLN A 367 29.27 3.21 5.57
CA GLN A 367 29.08 2.73 6.94
C GLN A 367 27.70 2.97 7.56
N SER A 368 26.74 3.59 6.90
CA SER A 368 25.36 3.65 7.43
C SER A 368 24.63 2.31 7.16
N ALA A 369 25.20 1.23 7.70
CA ALA A 369 24.81 -0.15 7.37
C ALA A 369 23.39 -0.54 7.78
N ASN A 370 22.69 0.23 8.61
CA ASN A 370 21.44 -0.24 9.21
C ASN A 370 20.17 0.03 8.38
N TYR A 371 20.22 0.88 7.32
CA TYR A 371 19.05 1.18 6.48
C TYR A 371 19.43 1.57 5.04
N SER A 372 20.46 0.94 4.45
CA SER A 372 20.82 1.19 3.05
C SER A 372 20.08 0.24 2.13
N TYR A 373 18.96 0.70 1.56
CA TYR A 373 18.22 -0.05 0.55
C TYR A 373 18.90 0.03 -0.81
N TYR A 374 19.22 1.23 -1.24
CA TYR A 374 19.95 1.49 -2.47
C TYR A 374 21.43 1.69 -2.18
N THR A 375 22.28 0.91 -2.83
CA THR A 375 23.74 0.98 -2.73
C THR A 375 24.34 1.19 -4.13
N PRO A 376 25.57 1.76 -4.26
CA PRO A 376 26.22 1.89 -5.55
C PRO A 376 26.27 0.56 -6.29
N LEU A 377 25.90 0.57 -7.57
CA LEU A 377 26.01 -0.59 -8.45
C LEU A 377 27.49 -0.99 -8.62
N LYS A 378 27.79 -2.29 -8.57
CA LYS A 378 29.12 -2.86 -8.68
C LYS A 378 29.64 -2.98 -10.11
#